data_4a765a953758c30c8b49d929d1cc178a
#
_entry.id   4a765a953758c30c8b49d929d1cc178a
#
_cell.length_a   1.000
_cell.length_b   1.000
_cell.length_c   1.000
_cell.angle_alpha   90.00
_cell.angle_beta   90.00
_cell.angle_gamma   90.00
#
_symmetry.space_group_name_H-M   'P 1'
#
loop_
_entity.id
_entity.type
_entity.pdbx_description
1 polymer ?
#
loop_
_entity_poly.entity_id
_entity_poly.type
_entity_poly.pdbx_seq_one_letter_code
_entity_poly.pdbx_strand_id
1 'polypeptide(L)'
;MPIALITGCSSGIGRALADAFKATGYEVWATARKADDVAALSAAGFIAVQLDVNDSLALEQLAAGLEHSGLDVLINNAGYGAMGPLLDGGVQALQRQFETNVFSVVGVTRALFPALRRNKGLVVNIGSVSGVLVTPFAGAYCASKAAVHALSDALRLELAPFGVQVMEVQPGAIASSFAKNASHEAEQLISEQSP
;
A
#
# COMPACT_ATOMS: atom_id res chain seq x y z
N MET A 1 20.30 -9.33 9.98
CA MET A 1 19.27 -8.41 10.47
C MET A 1 18.04 -8.64 9.61
N PRO A 2 16.83 -8.82 10.15
CA PRO A 2 15.67 -9.03 9.32
C PRO A 2 15.32 -7.75 8.53
N ILE A 3 14.76 -7.93 7.35
CA ILE A 3 14.45 -6.84 6.41
C ILE A 3 12.94 -6.65 6.29
N ALA A 4 12.49 -5.41 6.46
CA ALA A 4 11.10 -5.02 6.21
C ALA A 4 11.03 -3.98 5.08
N LEU A 5 10.19 -4.22 4.08
CA LEU A 5 9.88 -3.24 3.04
C LEU A 5 8.46 -2.74 3.23
N ILE A 6 8.30 -1.42 3.25
CA ILE A 6 7.02 -0.76 3.49
C ILE A 6 6.74 0.24 2.38
N THR A 7 5.60 0.10 1.71
CA THR A 7 5.22 1.04 0.66
C THR A 7 4.42 2.22 1.23
N GLY A 8 4.67 3.44 0.70
CA GLY A 8 3.92 4.64 1.08
C GLY A 8 4.26 5.19 2.48
N CYS A 9 5.54 5.41 2.77
CA CYS A 9 6.04 5.84 4.09
C CYS A 9 6.15 7.36 4.27
N SER A 10 5.61 8.18 3.36
CA SER A 10 5.69 9.65 3.49
C SER A 10 4.95 10.18 4.71
N SER A 11 3.90 9.49 5.18
CA SER A 11 3.09 9.90 6.33
C SER A 11 2.24 8.74 6.88
N GLY A 12 1.44 9.02 7.92
CA GLY A 12 0.38 8.13 8.41
C GLY A 12 0.87 6.76 8.85
N ILE A 13 0.09 5.73 8.50
CA ILE A 13 0.33 4.33 8.90
C ILE A 13 1.70 3.85 8.43
N GLY A 14 2.05 4.09 7.16
CA GLY A 14 3.32 3.63 6.59
C GLY A 14 4.52 4.20 7.32
N ARG A 15 4.50 5.49 7.66
CA ARG A 15 5.58 6.12 8.44
C ARG A 15 5.65 5.57 9.86
N ALA A 16 4.53 5.44 10.54
CA ALA A 16 4.49 4.89 11.90
C ALA A 16 4.99 3.44 11.95
N LEU A 17 4.64 2.63 10.95
CA LEU A 17 5.14 1.27 10.84
C LEU A 17 6.65 1.25 10.57
N ALA A 18 7.16 2.12 9.69
CA ALA A 18 8.60 2.21 9.43
C ALA A 18 9.39 2.54 10.72
N ASP A 19 8.93 3.52 11.50
CA ASP A 19 9.53 3.86 12.79
C ASP A 19 9.47 2.69 13.78
N ALA A 20 8.34 1.99 13.87
CA ALA A 20 8.15 0.84 14.77
C ALA A 20 9.05 -0.35 14.40
N PHE A 21 9.12 -0.72 13.11
CA PHE A 21 9.98 -1.81 12.64
C PHE A 21 11.46 -1.49 12.87
N LYS A 22 11.87 -0.26 12.63
CA LYS A 22 13.24 0.20 12.92
C LYS A 22 13.57 0.08 14.42
N ALA A 23 12.65 0.49 15.29
CA ALA A 23 12.84 0.40 16.74
C ALA A 23 12.95 -1.06 17.23
N THR A 24 12.41 -2.02 16.51
CA THR A 24 12.51 -3.45 16.81
C THR A 24 13.69 -4.16 16.15
N GLY A 25 14.60 -3.39 15.50
CA GLY A 25 15.85 -3.92 14.96
C GLY A 25 15.77 -4.45 13.54
N TYR A 26 14.74 -4.09 12.78
CA TYR A 26 14.69 -4.38 11.35
C TYR A 26 15.53 -3.38 10.55
N GLU A 27 16.14 -3.84 9.48
CA GLU A 27 16.53 -2.99 8.37
C GLU A 27 15.28 -2.62 7.58
N VAL A 28 14.92 -1.32 7.56
CA VAL A 28 13.68 -0.88 6.96
C VAL A 28 13.93 -0.19 5.62
N TRP A 29 13.37 -0.78 4.56
CA TRP A 29 13.25 -0.20 3.23
C TRP A 29 11.93 0.56 3.15
N ALA A 30 12.01 1.89 3.23
CA ALA A 30 10.84 2.77 3.27
C ALA A 30 10.67 3.47 1.92
N THR A 31 9.49 3.35 1.29
CA THR A 31 9.29 3.93 -0.03
C THR A 31 8.35 5.12 -0.01
N ALA A 32 8.60 6.09 -0.91
CA ALA A 32 7.73 7.22 -1.18
C ALA A 32 7.84 7.64 -2.65
N ARG A 33 6.81 8.33 -3.18
CA ARG A 33 6.81 8.78 -4.59
C ARG A 33 7.62 10.05 -4.82
N LYS A 34 7.53 11.00 -3.89
CA LYS A 34 8.16 12.32 -4.04
C LYS A 34 9.59 12.31 -3.53
N ALA A 35 10.50 12.93 -4.26
CA ALA A 35 11.92 13.02 -3.90
C ALA A 35 12.14 13.65 -2.51
N ASP A 36 11.35 14.68 -2.15
CA ASP A 36 11.46 15.33 -0.83
C ASP A 36 11.09 14.37 0.32
N ASP A 37 10.05 13.55 0.13
CA ASP A 37 9.66 12.53 1.11
C ASP A 37 10.76 11.46 1.24
N VAL A 38 11.38 11.06 0.14
CA VAL A 38 12.50 10.11 0.14
C VAL A 38 13.70 10.69 0.88
N ALA A 39 14.03 11.97 0.64
CA ALA A 39 15.10 12.65 1.37
C ALA A 39 14.83 12.70 2.89
N ALA A 40 13.58 12.98 3.28
CA ALA A 40 13.16 12.98 4.68
C ALA A 40 13.25 11.57 5.33
N LEU A 41 12.90 10.53 4.59
CA LEU A 41 13.04 9.14 5.04
C LEU A 41 14.52 8.76 5.20
N SER A 42 15.37 9.14 4.24
CA SER A 42 16.81 8.92 4.32
C SER A 42 17.45 9.62 5.52
N ALA A 43 17.08 10.89 5.76
CA ALA A 43 17.53 11.65 6.92
C ALA A 43 17.09 11.02 8.25
N ALA A 44 15.95 10.32 8.28
CA ALA A 44 15.49 9.55 9.43
C ALA A 44 16.20 8.19 9.58
N GLY A 45 17.15 7.86 8.68
CA GLY A 45 17.98 6.66 8.73
C GLY A 45 17.27 5.38 8.29
N PHE A 46 16.36 5.48 7.33
CA PHE A 46 15.80 4.35 6.57
C PHE A 46 16.60 4.12 5.28
N ILE A 47 16.52 2.92 4.72
CA ILE A 47 16.87 2.71 3.31
C ILE A 47 15.70 3.27 2.50
N ALA A 48 15.83 4.52 2.08
CA ALA A 48 14.77 5.25 1.42
C ALA A 48 14.79 5.00 -0.09
N VAL A 49 13.66 4.60 -0.66
CA VAL A 49 13.52 4.27 -2.09
C VAL A 49 12.42 5.12 -2.71
N GLN A 50 12.74 5.79 -3.82
CA GLN A 50 11.72 6.43 -4.62
C GLN A 50 10.96 5.38 -5.41
N LEU A 51 9.66 5.27 -5.17
CA LEU A 51 8.81 4.26 -5.80
C LEU A 51 7.40 4.78 -6.06
N ASP A 52 6.96 4.73 -7.31
CA ASP A 52 5.55 4.61 -7.62
C ASP A 52 5.22 3.12 -7.72
N VAL A 53 4.27 2.65 -6.90
CA VAL A 53 3.88 1.24 -6.85
C VAL A 53 3.21 0.74 -8.14
N ASN A 54 2.86 1.65 -9.04
CA ASN A 54 2.31 1.34 -10.37
C ASN A 54 3.39 1.26 -11.46
N ASP A 55 4.64 1.60 -11.15
CA ASP A 55 5.76 1.53 -12.09
C ASP A 55 6.42 0.15 -12.04
N SER A 56 6.16 -0.68 -13.04
CA SER A 56 6.70 -2.04 -13.13
C SER A 56 8.23 -2.07 -13.23
N LEU A 57 8.86 -1.10 -13.92
CA LEU A 57 10.31 -1.04 -14.04
C LEU A 57 10.97 -0.69 -12.71
N ALA A 58 10.39 0.27 -11.98
CA ALA A 58 10.86 0.61 -10.63
C ALA A 58 10.71 -0.57 -9.65
N LEU A 59 9.63 -1.36 -9.78
CA LEU A 59 9.45 -2.58 -9.00
C LEU A 59 10.50 -3.65 -9.31
N GLU A 60 10.86 -3.84 -10.58
CA GLU A 60 11.92 -4.77 -10.98
C GLU A 60 13.27 -4.35 -10.40
N GLN A 61 13.61 -3.07 -10.45
CA GLN A 61 14.85 -2.52 -9.87
C GLN A 61 14.89 -2.72 -8.34
N LEU A 62 13.77 -2.46 -7.67
CA LEU A 62 13.64 -2.69 -6.23
C LEU A 62 13.83 -4.17 -5.87
N ALA A 63 13.21 -5.07 -6.63
CA ALA A 63 13.33 -6.51 -6.43
C ALA A 63 14.76 -7.02 -6.59
N ALA A 64 15.49 -6.51 -7.59
CA ALA A 64 16.90 -6.83 -7.81
C ALA A 64 17.78 -6.48 -6.59
N GLY A 65 17.49 -5.37 -5.91
CA GLY A 65 18.18 -4.96 -4.67
C GLY A 65 18.01 -5.93 -3.50
N LEU A 66 16.93 -6.72 -3.50
CA LEU A 66 16.58 -7.67 -2.42
C LEU A 66 16.79 -9.13 -2.79
N GLU A 67 17.19 -9.42 -4.02
CA GLU A 67 17.29 -10.80 -4.53
C GLU A 67 18.19 -11.70 -3.68
N HIS A 68 19.31 -11.19 -3.22
CA HIS A 68 20.32 -11.97 -2.47
C HIS A 68 20.06 -12.00 -0.96
N SER A 69 19.58 -10.90 -0.37
CA SER A 69 19.32 -10.79 1.07
C SER A 69 18.01 -11.46 1.50
N GLY A 70 17.06 -11.58 0.59
CA GLY A 70 15.69 -12.01 0.90
C GLY A 70 14.88 -10.88 1.55
N LEU A 71 13.62 -11.16 1.87
CA LEU A 71 12.71 -10.22 2.50
C LEU A 71 11.87 -10.93 3.57
N ASP A 72 11.94 -10.43 4.81
CA ASP A 72 11.22 -11.03 5.93
C ASP A 72 9.80 -10.49 6.05
N VAL A 73 9.60 -9.18 5.78
CA VAL A 73 8.27 -8.56 5.86
C VAL A 73 8.07 -7.59 4.68
N LEU A 74 6.99 -7.79 3.95
CA LEU A 74 6.46 -6.83 2.98
C LEU A 74 5.19 -6.21 3.54
N ILE A 75 5.11 -4.87 3.58
CA ILE A 75 3.88 -4.15 3.94
C ILE A 75 3.38 -3.36 2.74
N ASN A 76 2.31 -3.83 2.13
CA ASN A 76 1.56 -3.14 1.09
C ASN A 76 0.64 -2.10 1.77
N ASN A 77 1.19 -0.90 1.99
CA ASN A 77 0.47 0.20 2.64
C ASN A 77 0.16 1.36 1.69
N ALA A 78 0.90 1.51 0.58
CA ALA A 78 0.63 2.56 -0.38
C ALA A 78 -0.83 2.52 -0.86
N GLY A 79 -1.51 3.65 -0.77
CA GLY A 79 -2.91 3.77 -1.14
C GLY A 79 -3.45 5.15 -0.81
N TYR A 80 -4.60 5.48 -1.38
CA TYR A 80 -5.31 6.73 -1.10
C TYR A 80 -6.82 6.50 -1.14
N GLY A 81 -7.59 7.47 -0.67
CA GLY A 81 -9.05 7.45 -0.74
C GLY A 81 -9.52 8.56 -1.66
N ALA A 82 -10.13 8.21 -2.79
CA ALA A 82 -10.90 9.15 -3.60
C ALA A 82 -12.34 9.15 -3.07
N MET A 83 -12.78 10.30 -2.57
CA MET A 83 -14.15 10.53 -2.11
C MET A 83 -14.90 11.35 -3.15
N GLY A 84 -16.18 11.06 -3.35
CA GLY A 84 -17.04 11.78 -4.28
C GLY A 84 -18.19 10.91 -4.77
N PRO A 85 -19.21 11.51 -5.44
CA PRO A 85 -20.28 10.75 -6.04
C PRO A 85 -19.74 9.77 -7.08
N LEU A 86 -20.14 8.50 -6.97
CA LEU A 86 -19.57 7.44 -7.81
C LEU A 86 -19.84 7.66 -9.32
N LEU A 87 -20.99 8.22 -9.64
CA LEU A 87 -21.37 8.47 -11.03
C LEU A 87 -20.62 9.66 -11.64
N ASP A 88 -20.31 10.70 -10.85
CA ASP A 88 -19.56 11.87 -11.31
C ASP A 88 -18.09 11.53 -11.57
N GLY A 89 -17.48 10.75 -10.67
CA GLY A 89 -16.10 10.26 -10.87
C GLY A 89 -15.97 9.25 -12.00
N GLY A 90 -17.06 8.53 -12.28
CA GLY A 90 -17.15 7.57 -13.36
C GLY A 90 -16.12 6.46 -13.33
N VAL A 91 -15.97 5.77 -14.46
CA VAL A 91 -15.05 4.62 -14.59
C VAL A 91 -13.60 5.04 -14.41
N GLN A 92 -13.22 6.24 -14.84
CA GLN A 92 -11.83 6.70 -14.77
C GLN A 92 -11.35 6.91 -13.33
N ALA A 93 -12.22 7.47 -12.45
CA ALA A 93 -11.88 7.62 -11.03
C ALA A 93 -11.75 6.24 -10.35
N LEU A 94 -12.65 5.31 -10.69
CA LEU A 94 -12.60 3.95 -10.21
C LEU A 94 -11.30 3.24 -10.65
N GLN A 95 -10.94 3.35 -11.92
CA GLN A 95 -9.70 2.77 -12.45
C GLN A 95 -8.46 3.29 -11.70
N ARG A 96 -8.31 4.62 -11.54
CA ARG A 96 -7.18 5.20 -10.79
C ARG A 96 -7.13 4.72 -9.34
N GLN A 97 -8.30 4.59 -8.69
CA GLN A 97 -8.38 4.07 -7.32
C GLN A 97 -7.91 2.61 -7.25
N PHE A 98 -8.32 1.78 -8.21
CA PHE A 98 -7.94 0.36 -8.27
C PHE A 98 -6.47 0.17 -8.64
N GLU A 99 -5.94 0.99 -9.56
CA GLU A 99 -4.52 0.94 -9.93
C GLU A 99 -3.62 0.97 -8.69
N THR A 100 -3.83 1.99 -7.85
CA THR A 100 -2.97 2.18 -6.68
C THR A 100 -3.35 1.28 -5.50
N ASN A 101 -4.66 1.08 -5.23
CA ASN A 101 -5.08 0.37 -4.02
C ASN A 101 -5.15 -1.15 -4.19
N VAL A 102 -5.31 -1.64 -5.41
CA VAL A 102 -5.59 -3.06 -5.70
C VAL A 102 -4.49 -3.68 -6.56
N PHE A 103 -4.27 -3.16 -7.76
CA PHE A 103 -3.34 -3.79 -8.70
C PHE A 103 -1.90 -3.70 -8.20
N SER A 104 -1.54 -2.61 -7.54
CA SER A 104 -0.22 -2.47 -6.92
C SER A 104 0.07 -3.54 -5.87
N VAL A 105 -0.94 -3.96 -5.08
CA VAL A 105 -0.76 -5.03 -4.06
C VAL A 105 -0.26 -6.31 -4.72
N VAL A 106 -0.86 -6.68 -5.85
CA VAL A 106 -0.45 -7.86 -6.61
C VAL A 106 0.89 -7.61 -7.30
N GLY A 107 1.07 -6.45 -7.93
CA GLY A 107 2.31 -6.07 -8.63
C GLY A 107 3.54 -6.10 -7.73
N VAL A 108 3.47 -5.42 -6.58
CA VAL A 108 4.55 -5.37 -5.58
C VAL A 108 4.83 -6.76 -5.00
N THR A 109 3.78 -7.49 -4.61
CA THR A 109 3.94 -8.84 -4.04
C THR A 109 4.58 -9.79 -5.07
N ARG A 110 4.15 -9.73 -6.34
CA ARG A 110 4.72 -10.53 -7.42
C ARG A 110 6.20 -10.21 -7.66
N ALA A 111 6.56 -8.94 -7.73
CA ALA A 111 7.95 -8.52 -7.94
C ALA A 111 8.87 -9.00 -6.81
N LEU A 112 8.41 -8.93 -5.56
CA LEU A 112 9.18 -9.27 -4.37
C LEU A 112 9.02 -10.75 -3.93
N PHE A 113 8.19 -11.53 -4.62
CA PHE A 113 7.94 -12.93 -4.26
C PHE A 113 9.20 -13.79 -4.18
N PRO A 114 10.19 -13.69 -5.09
CA PRO A 114 11.43 -14.46 -4.95
C PRO A 114 12.16 -14.19 -3.62
N ALA A 115 12.24 -12.93 -3.20
CA ALA A 115 12.86 -12.52 -1.94
C ALA A 115 12.05 -12.99 -0.71
N LEU A 116 10.71 -12.85 -0.76
CA LEU A 116 9.80 -13.36 0.27
C LEU A 116 9.90 -14.88 0.43
N ARG A 117 9.89 -15.61 -0.69
CA ARG A 117 10.00 -17.06 -0.68
C ARG A 117 11.33 -17.54 -0.06
N ARG A 118 12.42 -16.83 -0.32
CA ARG A 118 13.74 -17.15 0.24
C ARG A 118 13.72 -17.18 1.76
N ASN A 119 13.11 -16.17 2.39
CA ASN A 119 13.08 -16.02 3.85
C ASN A 119 11.81 -16.60 4.48
N LYS A 120 10.89 -17.18 3.69
CA LYS A 120 9.55 -17.59 4.15
C LYS A 120 8.85 -16.43 4.87
N GLY A 121 8.90 -15.26 4.24
CA GLY A 121 8.51 -13.99 4.82
C GLY A 121 7.01 -13.83 5.01
N LEU A 122 6.63 -12.67 5.53
CA LEU A 122 5.26 -12.25 5.78
C LEU A 122 4.88 -11.10 4.83
N VAL A 123 3.75 -11.24 4.15
CA VAL A 123 3.07 -10.13 3.44
C VAL A 123 1.98 -9.57 4.34
N VAL A 124 2.00 -8.26 4.55
CA VAL A 124 0.94 -7.54 5.27
C VAL A 124 0.25 -6.58 4.31
N ASN A 125 -1.03 -6.79 4.06
CA ASN A 125 -1.83 -5.88 3.24
C ASN A 125 -2.65 -4.94 4.13
N ILE A 126 -2.55 -3.64 3.90
CA ILE A 126 -3.36 -2.65 4.62
C ILE A 126 -4.71 -2.50 3.92
N GLY A 127 -5.67 -3.26 4.42
CA GLY A 127 -7.08 -3.17 4.07
C GLY A 127 -7.78 -1.94 4.66
N SER A 128 -9.03 -2.09 5.04
CA SER A 128 -9.81 -1.10 5.78
C SER A 128 -11.14 -1.71 6.24
N VAL A 129 -11.70 -1.24 7.34
CA VAL A 129 -13.11 -1.51 7.70
C VAL A 129 -14.08 -1.07 6.59
N SER A 130 -13.68 -0.11 5.75
CA SER A 130 -14.45 0.34 4.58
C SER A 130 -14.58 -0.73 3.48
N GLY A 131 -13.79 -1.79 3.53
CA GLY A 131 -13.99 -2.96 2.67
C GLY A 131 -15.22 -3.80 3.05
N VAL A 132 -15.75 -3.61 4.25
CA VAL A 132 -16.95 -4.28 4.77
C VAL A 132 -18.09 -3.28 4.96
N LEU A 133 -17.80 -2.08 5.49
CA LEU A 133 -18.77 -1.03 5.75
C LEU A 133 -18.72 0.04 4.66
N VAL A 134 -19.75 0.12 3.84
CA VAL A 134 -19.84 1.10 2.77
C VAL A 134 -20.48 2.39 3.29
N THR A 135 -19.87 3.53 2.95
CA THR A 135 -20.41 4.85 3.27
C THR A 135 -20.69 5.63 1.98
N PRO A 136 -21.67 6.56 1.99
CA PRO A 136 -21.90 7.46 0.86
C PRO A 136 -20.62 8.18 0.44
N PHE A 137 -20.48 8.44 -0.83
CA PHE A 137 -19.33 9.14 -1.46
C PHE A 137 -17.98 8.44 -1.32
N ALA A 138 -17.91 7.25 -0.74
CA ALA A 138 -16.68 6.45 -0.62
C ALA A 138 -16.71 5.18 -1.49
N GLY A 139 -17.64 5.09 -2.45
CA GLY A 139 -17.91 3.84 -3.19
C GLY A 139 -16.68 3.25 -3.89
N ALA A 140 -15.88 4.06 -4.58
CA ALA A 140 -14.66 3.60 -5.25
C ALA A 140 -13.62 3.08 -4.24
N TYR A 141 -13.43 3.81 -3.14
CA TYR A 141 -12.52 3.40 -2.07
C TYR A 141 -12.99 2.10 -1.39
N CYS A 142 -14.26 2.02 -1.00
CA CYS A 142 -14.84 0.83 -0.38
C CYS A 142 -14.69 -0.40 -1.28
N ALA A 143 -15.02 -0.27 -2.57
CA ALA A 143 -14.86 -1.35 -3.54
C ALA A 143 -13.38 -1.78 -3.68
N SER A 144 -12.44 -0.84 -3.72
CA SER A 144 -11.01 -1.15 -3.76
C SER A 144 -10.55 -1.92 -2.52
N LYS A 145 -11.03 -1.54 -1.32
CA LYS A 145 -10.66 -2.23 -0.07
C LYS A 145 -11.33 -3.60 0.06
N ALA A 146 -12.57 -3.76 -0.40
CA ALA A 146 -13.20 -5.08 -0.50
C ALA A 146 -12.42 -6.01 -1.45
N ALA A 147 -11.91 -5.48 -2.57
CA ALA A 147 -11.05 -6.25 -3.48
C ALA A 147 -9.73 -6.67 -2.79
N VAL A 148 -9.10 -5.78 -2.00
CA VAL A 148 -7.89 -6.13 -1.22
C VAL A 148 -8.16 -7.26 -0.24
N HIS A 149 -9.34 -7.29 0.42
CA HIS A 149 -9.72 -8.40 1.32
C HIS A 149 -9.73 -9.73 0.57
N ALA A 150 -10.47 -9.80 -0.55
CA ALA A 150 -10.53 -11.01 -1.36
C ALA A 150 -9.16 -11.46 -1.90
N LEU A 151 -8.34 -10.51 -2.37
CA LEU A 151 -6.98 -10.79 -2.85
C LEU A 151 -6.07 -11.27 -1.71
N SER A 152 -6.21 -10.73 -0.50
CA SER A 152 -5.43 -11.17 0.65
C SER A 152 -5.75 -12.61 1.03
N ASP A 153 -7.02 -13.00 0.97
CA ASP A 153 -7.45 -14.38 1.22
C ASP A 153 -6.91 -15.33 0.14
N ALA A 154 -7.00 -14.96 -1.14
CA ALA A 154 -6.45 -15.74 -2.24
C ALA A 154 -4.93 -15.92 -2.10
N LEU A 155 -4.20 -14.82 -1.89
CA LEU A 155 -2.74 -14.84 -1.69
C LEU A 155 -2.33 -15.69 -0.49
N ARG A 156 -3.10 -15.70 0.59
CA ARG A 156 -2.85 -16.53 1.78
C ARG A 156 -2.87 -18.02 1.44
N LEU A 157 -3.81 -18.45 0.62
CA LEU A 157 -3.92 -19.84 0.19
C LEU A 157 -2.84 -20.20 -0.84
N GLU A 158 -2.59 -19.32 -1.80
CA GLU A 158 -1.65 -19.56 -2.90
C GLU A 158 -0.18 -19.52 -2.46
N LEU A 159 0.17 -18.68 -1.50
CA LEU A 159 1.56 -18.51 -1.05
C LEU A 159 1.94 -19.45 0.11
N ALA A 160 0.97 -20.05 0.80
CA ALA A 160 1.20 -20.98 1.89
C ALA A 160 2.11 -22.18 1.52
N PRO A 161 2.00 -22.81 0.33
CA PRO A 161 2.89 -23.91 -0.08
C PRO A 161 4.37 -23.50 -0.18
N PHE A 162 4.65 -22.21 -0.32
CA PHE A 162 6.01 -21.64 -0.38
C PHE A 162 6.54 -21.20 0.99
N GLY A 163 5.73 -21.35 2.04
CA GLY A 163 6.05 -20.90 3.40
C GLY A 163 5.88 -19.41 3.63
N VAL A 164 5.36 -18.67 2.64
CA VAL A 164 5.08 -17.22 2.76
C VAL A 164 3.72 -17.03 3.41
N GLN A 165 3.69 -16.25 4.47
CA GLN A 165 2.45 -15.93 5.20
C GLN A 165 1.81 -14.67 4.64
N VAL A 166 0.49 -14.56 4.73
CA VAL A 166 -0.23 -13.33 4.34
C VAL A 166 -1.18 -12.93 5.47
N MET A 167 -1.03 -11.68 5.92
CA MET A 167 -1.88 -11.03 6.90
C MET A 167 -2.58 -9.85 6.27
N GLU A 168 -3.81 -9.61 6.66
CA GLU A 168 -4.53 -8.39 6.36
C GLU A 168 -4.80 -7.62 7.64
N VAL A 169 -4.56 -6.31 7.62
CA VAL A 169 -4.92 -5.38 8.68
C VAL A 169 -6.02 -4.46 8.17
N GLN A 170 -7.12 -4.35 8.92
CA GLN A 170 -8.30 -3.55 8.57
C GLN A 170 -8.42 -2.33 9.51
N PRO A 171 -7.68 -1.24 9.27
CA PRO A 171 -7.77 -0.05 10.10
C PRO A 171 -9.17 0.56 10.02
N GLY A 172 -9.64 1.09 11.16
CA GLY A 172 -10.75 2.02 11.22
C GLY A 172 -10.32 3.46 10.94
N ALA A 173 -11.03 4.42 11.49
CA ALA A 173 -10.66 5.83 11.40
C ALA A 173 -9.39 6.11 12.22
N ILE A 174 -8.29 6.41 11.53
CA ILE A 174 -7.00 6.76 12.14
C ILE A 174 -6.69 8.22 11.86
N ALA A 175 -6.26 8.95 12.88
CA ALA A 175 -5.81 10.33 12.75
C ALA A 175 -4.54 10.39 11.89
N SER A 176 -4.68 10.80 10.63
CA SER A 176 -3.60 10.88 9.66
C SER A 176 -3.93 11.91 8.56
N SER A 177 -2.97 12.18 7.68
CA SER A 177 -3.20 13.03 6.51
C SER A 177 -4.17 12.43 5.48
N PHE A 178 -4.56 11.18 5.64
CA PHE A 178 -5.43 10.46 4.71
C PHE A 178 -6.78 11.17 4.49
N ALA A 179 -7.43 11.60 5.57
CA ALA A 179 -8.72 12.28 5.49
C ALA A 179 -8.63 13.62 4.75
N LYS A 180 -7.56 14.39 4.98
CA LYS A 180 -7.33 15.67 4.27
C LYS A 180 -7.11 15.46 2.78
N ASN A 181 -6.34 14.44 2.40
CA ASN A 181 -6.09 14.11 1.00
C ASN A 181 -7.37 13.63 0.31
N ALA A 182 -8.17 12.81 0.99
CA ALA A 182 -9.45 12.32 0.49
C ALA A 182 -10.47 13.46 0.24
N SER A 183 -10.51 14.47 1.12
CA SER A 183 -11.39 15.65 0.95
C SER A 183 -10.97 16.51 -0.24
N HIS A 184 -9.67 16.70 -0.45
CA HIS A 184 -9.17 17.49 -1.59
C HIS A 184 -9.49 16.82 -2.94
N GLU A 185 -9.41 15.50 -3.02
CA GLU A 185 -9.82 14.77 -4.22
C GLU A 185 -11.33 14.82 -4.44
N ALA A 186 -12.14 14.84 -3.37
CA ALA A 186 -13.58 15.01 -3.46
C ALA A 186 -13.98 16.34 -4.10
N GLU A 187 -13.32 17.44 -3.71
CA GLU A 187 -13.58 18.77 -4.27
C GLU A 187 -13.33 18.83 -5.79
N GLN A 188 -12.40 18.02 -6.30
CA GLN A 188 -12.10 17.95 -7.74
C GLN A 188 -13.11 17.10 -8.53
N LEU A 189 -13.84 16.20 -7.87
CA LEU A 189 -14.79 15.28 -8.50
C LEU A 189 -16.24 15.76 -8.44
N ILE A 190 -16.58 16.65 -7.51
CA ILE A 190 -17.94 17.20 -7.38
C ILE A 190 -18.15 18.23 -8.46
N SER A 191 -19.13 18.01 -9.34
CA SER A 191 -19.60 19.00 -10.30
C SER A 191 -20.83 19.71 -9.76
N GLU A 192 -21.14 20.92 -10.31
CA GLU A 192 -22.37 21.65 -9.99
C GLU A 192 -23.65 20.88 -10.39
N GLN A 193 -23.51 19.79 -11.16
CA GLN A 193 -24.60 18.94 -11.63
C GLN A 193 -24.69 17.61 -10.85
N SER A 194 -23.89 17.48 -9.77
CA SER A 194 -23.96 16.26 -8.94
C SER A 194 -25.34 16.10 -8.31
N PRO A 195 -25.93 14.88 -8.34
CA PRO A 195 -27.23 14.61 -7.76
C PRO A 195 -27.23 14.74 -6.22
#